data_519ca564d7b85efe20bf9903f2d273d8
#
_entry.id   519ca564d7b85efe20bf9903f2d273d8
#
_cell.length_a   1.000
_cell.length_b   1.000
_cell.length_c   1.000
_cell.angle_alpha   90.00
_cell.angle_beta   90.00
_cell.angle_gamma   90.00
#
_symmetry.space_group_name_H-M   'P 1'
#
loop_
_entity.id
_entity.type
_entity.pdbx_description
1 polymer ?
#
loop_
_entity_poly.entity_id
_entity_poly.type
_entity_poly.pdbx_seq_one_letter_code
_entity_poly.pdbx_strand_id
1 'polypeptide(L)'
;MRGFARIVAVSFVALYAGISAAQGQLNIVCSVQLPWCEAVVNAFQKETGIKAGMTQKSAGEAMAQIAAEKANPKIDVWYTGSGDPHLQAAELGLTEEYKSAMLGQLHDWAVRQAEQSKYRTVGVYTGALGIAYNPEILAKKQIAAPKCWADLANPIYKDEVQMANPNASGTAYATIATFVQIFGEDKAFELLKGMHKNTNNYPRSGPGAVRAVARGETGVGVTFLHDGMTEIANGFPVKIVVPCEGTGYEVGSMSIIKGAKNLDNAKKFYDWALAPVAQKIGGDLKNFQVPSNRSVPAPPGAPKMEEIKLINYDFAKYGSASERKRLLEKWDRDVYAIPR
;
A
#
# COMPACT_ATOMS: atom_id res chain seq x y z
N MET A 1 -65.93 -32.95 -57.73
CA MET A 1 -64.66 -33.40 -57.10
C MET A 1 -63.96 -32.18 -56.67
N ARG A 2 -63.93 -31.91 -55.33
CA ARG A 2 -63.33 -30.66 -54.72
C ARG A 2 -62.03 -31.03 -54.08
N GLY A 3 -60.88 -30.50 -54.61
CA GLY A 3 -59.55 -30.70 -54.03
C GLY A 3 -59.32 -29.73 -52.89
N PHE A 4 -58.99 -30.25 -51.70
CA PHE A 4 -58.54 -29.45 -50.56
C PHE A 4 -57.00 -29.25 -50.60
N ALA A 5 -56.58 -28.02 -50.81
CA ALA A 5 -55.16 -27.63 -50.65
C ALA A 5 -54.86 -27.41 -49.14
N ARG A 6 -53.93 -28.21 -48.58
CA ARG A 6 -53.40 -28.02 -47.25
C ARG A 6 -52.21 -27.06 -47.31
N ILE A 7 -52.39 -25.88 -46.68
CA ILE A 7 -51.29 -24.92 -46.46
C ILE A 7 -50.55 -25.35 -45.18
N VAL A 8 -49.29 -25.74 -45.32
CA VAL A 8 -48.38 -26.01 -44.20
C VAL A 8 -47.70 -24.68 -43.83
N ALA A 9 -48.05 -24.12 -42.71
CA ALA A 9 -47.38 -22.96 -42.15
C ALA A 9 -46.10 -23.42 -41.41
N VAL A 10 -44.91 -23.07 -41.97
CA VAL A 10 -43.62 -23.31 -41.33
C VAL A 10 -43.34 -22.11 -40.41
N SER A 11 -43.46 -22.31 -39.09
CA SER A 11 -43.09 -21.31 -38.10
C SER A 11 -41.58 -21.31 -37.92
N PHE A 12 -40.91 -20.24 -38.38
CA PHE A 12 -39.51 -19.97 -38.09
C PHE A 12 -39.38 -19.48 -36.62
N VAL A 13 -38.90 -20.35 -35.73
CA VAL A 13 -38.48 -19.95 -34.37
C VAL A 13 -37.06 -19.40 -34.50
N ALA A 14 -36.91 -18.09 -34.48
CA ALA A 14 -35.61 -17.44 -34.39
C ALA A 14 -35.06 -17.68 -32.97
N LEU A 15 -34.06 -18.59 -32.85
CA LEU A 15 -33.26 -18.70 -31.65
C LEU A 15 -32.37 -17.44 -31.55
N TYR A 16 -32.76 -16.51 -30.69
CA TYR A 16 -31.83 -15.51 -30.18
C TYR A 16 -30.83 -16.21 -29.24
N ALA A 17 -29.70 -16.67 -29.80
CA ALA A 17 -28.54 -17.01 -29.01
C ALA A 17 -28.05 -15.72 -28.35
N GLY A 18 -28.47 -15.49 -27.12
CA GLY A 18 -27.89 -14.45 -26.26
C GLY A 18 -26.39 -14.74 -26.15
N ILE A 19 -25.56 -13.88 -26.75
CA ILE A 19 -24.12 -13.87 -26.52
C ILE A 19 -23.97 -13.51 -25.05
N SER A 20 -23.91 -14.53 -24.20
CA SER A 20 -23.39 -14.36 -22.82
C SER A 20 -21.93 -13.94 -22.99
N ALA A 21 -21.68 -12.64 -23.00
CA ALA A 21 -20.32 -12.14 -22.87
C ALA A 21 -19.72 -12.84 -21.64
N ALA A 22 -18.72 -13.68 -21.85
CA ALA A 22 -17.99 -14.32 -20.78
C ALA A 22 -17.57 -13.19 -19.83
N GLN A 23 -18.22 -13.12 -18.66
CA GLN A 23 -17.85 -12.16 -17.60
C GLN A 23 -16.39 -12.43 -17.28
N GLY A 24 -15.51 -11.55 -17.78
CA GLY A 24 -14.07 -11.69 -17.63
C GLY A 24 -13.68 -11.78 -16.15
N GLN A 25 -12.61 -12.49 -15.90
CA GLN A 25 -12.00 -12.60 -14.58
C GLN A 25 -10.95 -11.49 -14.42
N LEU A 26 -10.72 -11.05 -13.18
CA LEU A 26 -9.62 -10.12 -12.83
C LEU A 26 -8.87 -10.70 -11.63
N ASN A 27 -7.54 -10.70 -11.66
CA ASN A 27 -6.69 -11.17 -10.58
C ASN A 27 -5.96 -9.99 -9.96
N ILE A 28 -6.22 -9.72 -8.67
CA ILE A 28 -5.71 -8.57 -7.95
C ILE A 28 -4.78 -9.04 -6.83
N VAL A 29 -3.57 -8.47 -6.73
CA VAL A 29 -2.82 -8.45 -5.48
C VAL A 29 -3.07 -7.11 -4.79
N CYS A 30 -3.44 -7.15 -3.51
CA CYS A 30 -3.79 -5.99 -2.72
C CYS A 30 -2.84 -5.85 -1.53
N SER A 31 -2.30 -4.65 -1.29
CA SER A 31 -1.23 -4.43 -0.32
C SER A 31 -1.60 -3.47 0.82
N VAL A 32 -2.87 -3.45 1.21
CA VAL A 32 -3.38 -2.79 2.42
C VAL A 32 -4.08 -3.79 3.33
N GLN A 33 -4.82 -3.32 4.34
CA GLN A 33 -5.56 -4.14 5.29
C GLN A 33 -6.61 -5.01 4.56
N LEU A 34 -6.70 -6.28 4.96
CA LEU A 34 -7.57 -7.27 4.31
C LEU A 34 -9.04 -6.81 4.18
N PRO A 35 -9.69 -6.24 5.22
CA PRO A 35 -11.07 -5.77 5.09
C PRO A 35 -11.26 -4.69 4.00
N TRP A 36 -10.28 -3.81 3.82
CA TRP A 36 -10.33 -2.81 2.75
C TRP A 36 -10.17 -3.46 1.37
N CYS A 37 -9.23 -4.39 1.22
CA CYS A 37 -9.06 -5.15 -0.01
C CYS A 37 -10.35 -5.87 -0.43
N GLU A 38 -10.98 -6.58 0.51
CA GLU A 38 -12.23 -7.31 0.29
C GLU A 38 -13.39 -6.37 -0.08
N ALA A 39 -13.54 -5.25 0.62
CA ALA A 39 -14.59 -4.28 0.37
C ALA A 39 -14.48 -3.66 -1.04
N VAL A 40 -13.28 -3.30 -1.46
CA VAL A 40 -13.02 -2.74 -2.80
C VAL A 40 -13.34 -3.76 -3.88
N VAL A 41 -12.87 -4.99 -3.74
CA VAL A 41 -13.14 -6.06 -4.71
C VAL A 41 -14.63 -6.37 -4.80
N ASN A 42 -15.31 -6.48 -3.66
CA ASN A 42 -16.75 -6.74 -3.62
C ASN A 42 -17.57 -5.60 -4.24
N ALA A 43 -17.20 -4.35 -3.96
CA ALA A 43 -17.86 -3.17 -4.55
C ALA A 43 -17.66 -3.14 -6.07
N PHE A 44 -16.44 -3.37 -6.56
CA PHE A 44 -16.17 -3.46 -7.99
C PHE A 44 -16.97 -4.56 -8.68
N GLN A 45 -17.00 -5.77 -8.11
CA GLN A 45 -17.78 -6.88 -8.64
C GLN A 45 -19.30 -6.56 -8.69
N LYS A 46 -19.80 -5.94 -7.62
CA LYS A 46 -21.23 -5.56 -7.53
C LYS A 46 -21.62 -4.53 -8.59
N GLU A 47 -20.75 -3.55 -8.84
CA GLU A 47 -21.04 -2.44 -9.76
C GLU A 47 -20.86 -2.84 -11.22
N THR A 48 -19.81 -3.65 -11.52
CA THR A 48 -19.42 -3.94 -12.91
C THR A 48 -19.85 -5.33 -13.40
N GLY A 49 -20.20 -6.25 -12.51
CA GLY A 49 -20.43 -7.65 -12.83
C GLY A 49 -19.16 -8.45 -13.15
N ILE A 50 -17.98 -7.81 -13.14
CA ILE A 50 -16.69 -8.47 -13.43
C ILE A 50 -16.26 -9.26 -12.19
N LYS A 51 -16.07 -10.58 -12.31
CA LYS A 51 -15.55 -11.41 -11.22
C LYS A 51 -14.08 -11.08 -10.97
N ALA A 52 -13.70 -10.90 -9.72
CA ALA A 52 -12.33 -10.62 -9.33
C ALA A 52 -11.86 -11.54 -8.19
N GLY A 53 -10.72 -12.21 -8.42
CA GLY A 53 -9.97 -12.89 -7.36
C GLY A 53 -8.97 -11.94 -6.72
N MET A 54 -8.78 -12.04 -5.41
CA MET A 54 -7.86 -11.18 -4.69
C MET A 54 -6.95 -12.00 -3.76
N THR A 55 -5.68 -11.61 -3.70
CA THR A 55 -4.69 -12.09 -2.73
C THR A 55 -4.10 -10.90 -2.01
N GLN A 56 -4.07 -10.94 -0.67
CA GLN A 56 -3.46 -9.90 0.13
C GLN A 56 -1.98 -10.22 0.37
N LYS A 57 -1.09 -9.25 0.09
CA LYS A 57 0.36 -9.32 0.33
C LYS A 57 0.90 -7.96 0.74
N SER A 58 1.98 -7.94 1.51
CA SER A 58 2.73 -6.70 1.72
C SER A 58 3.41 -6.23 0.42
N ALA A 59 3.73 -4.94 0.32
CA ALA A 59 4.21 -4.37 -0.93
C ALA A 59 5.53 -4.99 -1.43
N GLY A 60 6.46 -5.34 -0.53
CA GLY A 60 7.70 -6.01 -0.90
C GLY A 60 7.47 -7.45 -1.40
N GLU A 61 6.55 -8.18 -0.78
CA GLU A 61 6.18 -9.54 -1.20
C GLU A 61 5.44 -9.54 -2.55
N ALA A 62 4.55 -8.56 -2.77
CA ALA A 62 3.87 -8.38 -4.06
C ALA A 62 4.89 -8.10 -5.17
N MET A 63 5.84 -7.18 -4.94
CA MET A 63 6.93 -6.89 -5.87
C MET A 63 7.76 -8.13 -6.22
N ALA A 64 8.15 -8.92 -5.21
CA ALA A 64 8.93 -10.14 -5.42
C ALA A 64 8.15 -11.18 -6.26
N GLN A 65 6.85 -11.36 -6.00
CA GLN A 65 6.01 -12.25 -6.79
C GLN A 65 5.87 -11.77 -8.24
N ILE A 66 5.58 -10.48 -8.45
CA ILE A 66 5.43 -9.91 -9.79
C ILE A 66 6.72 -10.09 -10.61
N ALA A 67 7.88 -9.86 -9.99
CA ALA A 67 9.17 -10.07 -10.62
C ALA A 67 9.44 -11.53 -10.97
N ALA A 68 9.08 -12.47 -10.09
CA ALA A 68 9.22 -13.90 -10.33
C ALA A 68 8.29 -14.41 -11.45
N GLU A 69 7.11 -13.82 -11.58
CA GLU A 69 6.08 -14.21 -12.56
C GLU A 69 6.18 -13.45 -13.90
N LYS A 70 7.20 -12.61 -14.12
CA LYS A 70 7.30 -11.71 -15.27
C LYS A 70 7.14 -12.40 -16.65
N ALA A 71 7.55 -13.66 -16.78
CA ALA A 71 7.43 -14.42 -18.03
C ALA A 71 6.01 -14.96 -18.27
N ASN A 72 5.20 -15.14 -17.23
CA ASN A 72 3.81 -15.62 -17.30
C ASN A 72 3.02 -15.01 -16.12
N PRO A 73 2.62 -13.73 -16.21
CA PRO A 73 1.91 -13.05 -15.15
C PRO A 73 0.60 -13.74 -14.77
N LYS A 74 0.37 -13.89 -13.49
CA LYS A 74 -0.88 -14.42 -12.92
C LYS A 74 -1.73 -13.33 -12.27
N ILE A 75 -1.14 -12.16 -12.07
CA ILE A 75 -1.75 -10.97 -11.50
C ILE A 75 -2.02 -9.99 -12.64
N ASP A 76 -3.20 -9.37 -12.64
CA ASP A 76 -3.56 -8.34 -13.61
C ASP A 76 -3.35 -6.93 -13.04
N VAL A 77 -3.69 -6.74 -11.75
CA VAL A 77 -3.56 -5.46 -11.04
C VAL A 77 -2.86 -5.65 -9.71
N TRP A 78 -1.92 -4.78 -9.41
CA TRP A 78 -1.40 -4.57 -8.08
C TRP A 78 -2.05 -3.30 -7.50
N TYR A 79 -2.96 -3.50 -6.55
CA TYR A 79 -3.74 -2.46 -5.92
C TYR A 79 -3.15 -2.10 -4.56
N THR A 80 -2.83 -0.83 -4.36
CA THR A 80 -2.35 -0.23 -3.11
C THR A 80 -0.97 -0.72 -2.61
N GLY A 81 -0.57 -0.24 -1.45
CA GLY A 81 0.76 -0.42 -0.88
C GLY A 81 1.68 0.76 -1.18
N SER A 82 2.80 0.86 -0.45
CA SER A 82 3.76 1.96 -0.60
C SER A 82 4.29 2.09 -2.03
N GLY A 83 4.48 3.32 -2.49
CA GLY A 83 4.79 3.63 -3.88
C GLY A 83 6.18 3.24 -4.35
N ASP A 84 7.20 3.22 -3.46
CA ASP A 84 8.57 2.88 -3.86
C ASP A 84 8.68 1.52 -4.57
N PRO A 85 8.06 0.41 -4.09
CA PRO A 85 8.04 -0.85 -4.85
C PRO A 85 7.31 -0.77 -6.18
N HIS A 86 6.27 0.07 -6.31
CA HIS A 86 5.59 0.29 -7.58
C HIS A 86 6.47 1.06 -8.58
N LEU A 87 7.21 2.07 -8.13
CA LEU A 87 8.19 2.79 -8.95
C LEU A 87 9.30 1.84 -9.42
N GLN A 88 9.80 0.98 -8.53
CA GLN A 88 10.75 -0.07 -8.87
C GLN A 88 10.19 -1.02 -9.94
N ALA A 89 8.95 -1.48 -9.79
CA ALA A 89 8.30 -2.33 -10.77
C ALA A 89 8.14 -1.63 -12.13
N ALA A 90 7.82 -0.34 -12.12
CA ALA A 90 7.73 0.50 -13.32
C ALA A 90 9.08 0.63 -14.05
N GLU A 91 10.17 0.91 -13.31
CA GLU A 91 11.52 1.01 -13.85
C GLU A 91 11.98 -0.32 -14.47
N LEU A 92 11.68 -1.44 -13.84
CA LEU A 92 12.01 -2.79 -14.32
C LEU A 92 11.10 -3.28 -15.47
N GLY A 93 10.16 -2.44 -15.94
CA GLY A 93 9.24 -2.79 -17.02
C GLY A 93 8.22 -3.88 -16.66
N LEU A 94 7.94 -4.08 -15.37
CA LEU A 94 6.99 -5.08 -14.86
C LEU A 94 5.54 -4.60 -14.85
N THR A 95 5.32 -3.31 -15.12
CA THR A 95 4.00 -2.70 -15.15
C THR A 95 3.67 -2.13 -16.52
N GLU A 96 2.38 -2.11 -16.86
CA GLU A 96 1.87 -1.60 -18.13
C GLU A 96 1.76 -0.08 -18.07
N GLU A 97 2.01 0.58 -19.20
CA GLU A 97 1.73 2.00 -19.34
C GLU A 97 0.23 2.22 -19.57
N TYR A 98 -0.39 3.00 -18.69
CA TYR A 98 -1.81 3.34 -18.84
C TYR A 98 -2.10 4.72 -18.28
N LYS A 99 -2.47 5.66 -19.15
CA LYS A 99 -2.90 7.00 -18.79
C LYS A 99 -4.39 7.00 -18.48
N SER A 100 -4.75 6.93 -17.21
CA SER A 100 -6.15 6.94 -16.76
C SER A 100 -6.86 8.24 -17.11
N ALA A 101 -8.13 8.14 -17.51
CA ALA A 101 -9.01 9.30 -17.71
C ALA A 101 -9.29 10.06 -16.38
N MET A 102 -9.04 9.41 -15.23
CA MET A 102 -9.26 9.98 -13.90
C MET A 102 -8.16 10.94 -13.43
N LEU A 103 -7.01 11.02 -14.12
CA LEU A 103 -5.86 11.83 -13.68
C LEU A 103 -6.21 13.29 -13.37
N GLY A 104 -7.09 13.91 -14.16
CA GLY A 104 -7.53 15.29 -13.94
C GLY A 104 -8.32 15.52 -12.64
N GLN A 105 -8.79 14.46 -11.99
CA GLN A 105 -9.53 14.53 -10.72
C GLN A 105 -8.64 14.28 -9.50
N LEU A 106 -7.36 13.88 -9.70
CA LEU A 106 -6.46 13.51 -8.63
C LEU A 106 -5.65 14.72 -8.12
N HIS A 107 -5.22 14.63 -6.87
CA HIS A 107 -4.25 15.55 -6.28
C HIS A 107 -2.90 15.50 -7.03
N ASP A 108 -2.18 16.60 -7.05
CA ASP A 108 -0.92 16.77 -7.79
C ASP A 108 0.15 15.74 -7.41
N TRP A 109 0.21 15.32 -6.14
CA TRP A 109 1.16 14.29 -5.70
C TRP A 109 0.88 12.92 -6.35
N ALA A 110 -0.39 12.59 -6.60
CA ALA A 110 -0.76 11.34 -7.27
C ALA A 110 -0.49 11.40 -8.78
N VAL A 111 -0.71 12.57 -9.39
CA VAL A 111 -0.39 12.82 -10.80
C VAL A 111 1.12 12.80 -11.03
N ARG A 112 1.92 13.45 -10.15
CA ARG A 112 3.40 13.40 -10.21
C ARG A 112 3.93 11.98 -10.15
N GLN A 113 3.34 11.10 -9.32
CA GLN A 113 3.70 9.68 -9.29
C GLN A 113 3.49 9.01 -10.66
N ALA A 114 2.35 9.31 -11.31
CA ALA A 114 2.05 8.77 -12.63
C ALA A 114 3.03 9.30 -13.70
N GLU A 115 3.29 10.58 -13.73
CA GLU A 115 4.21 11.22 -14.69
C GLU A 115 5.64 10.71 -14.51
N GLN A 116 6.15 10.66 -13.28
CA GLN A 116 7.49 10.16 -12.95
C GLN A 116 7.69 8.72 -13.41
N SER A 117 6.67 7.89 -13.31
CA SER A 117 6.70 6.49 -13.75
C SER A 117 6.36 6.30 -15.23
N LYS A 118 6.16 7.38 -16.00
CA LYS A 118 5.65 7.33 -17.38
C LYS A 118 4.31 6.58 -17.46
N TYR A 119 3.40 6.93 -16.55
CA TYR A 119 2.05 6.33 -16.41
C TYR A 119 2.04 4.83 -16.15
N ARG A 120 3.11 4.29 -15.54
CA ARG A 120 3.21 2.85 -15.20
C ARG A 120 2.74 2.54 -13.78
N THR A 121 2.51 3.57 -12.98
CA THR A 121 1.85 3.50 -11.67
C THR A 121 1.16 4.84 -11.38
N VAL A 122 0.22 4.88 -10.45
CA VAL A 122 -0.49 6.10 -10.03
C VAL A 122 -0.69 6.11 -8.52
N GLY A 123 -0.69 7.29 -7.92
CA GLY A 123 -1.03 7.45 -6.51
C GLY A 123 -2.52 7.21 -6.24
N VAL A 124 -2.81 6.42 -5.23
CA VAL A 124 -4.16 6.09 -4.75
C VAL A 124 -4.48 6.80 -3.44
N TYR A 125 -3.48 6.89 -2.57
CA TYR A 125 -3.57 7.60 -1.28
C TYR A 125 -2.20 8.10 -0.84
N THR A 126 -2.17 8.90 0.22
CA THR A 126 -0.92 9.32 0.87
C THR A 126 -1.03 9.26 2.39
N GLY A 127 0.12 9.18 3.07
CA GLY A 127 0.23 9.21 4.52
C GLY A 127 1.67 9.32 4.99
N ALA A 128 1.88 9.93 6.16
CA ALA A 128 3.20 10.16 6.74
C ALA A 128 3.66 8.99 7.62
N LEU A 129 4.96 8.70 7.61
CA LEU A 129 5.59 7.82 8.58
C LEU A 129 5.56 8.43 9.98
N GLY A 130 5.62 7.59 11.01
CA GLY A 130 5.69 8.02 12.38
C GLY A 130 5.93 6.88 13.36
N ILE A 131 5.77 7.22 14.61
CA ILE A 131 5.91 6.28 15.73
C ILE A 131 4.54 6.09 16.35
N ALA A 132 4.17 4.85 16.63
CA ALA A 132 3.06 4.49 17.49
C ALA A 132 3.59 3.94 18.81
N TYR A 133 2.93 4.23 19.93
CA TYR A 133 3.32 3.65 21.22
C TYR A 133 2.11 3.33 22.08
N ASN A 134 2.26 2.38 23.00
CA ASN A 134 1.28 2.03 24.01
C ASN A 134 1.63 2.76 25.33
N PRO A 135 0.83 3.76 25.75
CA PRO A 135 1.14 4.54 26.94
C PRO A 135 1.08 3.72 28.23
N GLU A 136 0.27 2.66 28.28
CA GLU A 136 0.12 1.80 29.46
C GLU A 136 1.37 0.92 29.66
N ILE A 137 1.89 0.36 28.55
CA ILE A 137 3.13 -0.43 28.58
C ILE A 137 4.32 0.43 29.00
N LEU A 138 4.46 1.61 28.39
CA LEU A 138 5.57 2.51 28.71
C LEU A 138 5.50 3.00 30.16
N ALA A 139 4.30 3.34 30.64
CA ALA A 139 4.10 3.76 32.04
C ALA A 139 4.43 2.63 33.01
N LYS A 140 3.97 1.40 32.75
CA LYS A 140 4.27 0.22 33.59
C LYS A 140 5.78 -0.06 33.69
N LYS A 141 6.51 0.18 32.61
CA LYS A 141 7.97 -0.01 32.53
C LYS A 141 8.78 1.21 32.90
N GLN A 142 8.12 2.33 33.25
CA GLN A 142 8.73 3.64 33.57
C GLN A 142 9.60 4.17 32.41
N ILE A 143 9.19 3.91 31.18
CA ILE A 143 9.85 4.36 29.96
C ILE A 143 9.13 5.62 29.46
N ALA A 144 9.90 6.68 29.16
CA ALA A 144 9.35 7.88 28.55
C ALA A 144 8.86 7.61 27.13
N ALA A 145 7.76 8.27 26.70
CA ALA A 145 7.29 8.17 25.32
C ALA A 145 8.33 8.77 24.35
N PRO A 146 8.59 8.12 23.19
CA PRO A 146 9.51 8.65 22.20
C PRO A 146 8.94 9.93 21.56
N LYS A 147 9.82 10.87 21.22
CA LYS A 147 9.48 12.12 20.52
C LYS A 147 10.16 12.27 19.18
N CYS A 148 11.28 11.59 19.01
CA CYS A 148 12.16 11.70 17.87
C CYS A 148 12.52 10.32 17.34
N TRP A 149 12.94 10.21 16.08
CA TRP A 149 13.46 8.96 15.52
C TRP A 149 14.67 8.46 16.28
N ALA A 150 15.57 9.38 16.67
CA ALA A 150 16.80 9.03 17.38
C ALA A 150 16.52 8.37 18.75
N ASP A 151 15.39 8.65 19.39
CA ASP A 151 15.02 8.04 20.67
C ASP A 151 14.94 6.52 20.59
N LEU A 152 14.53 5.98 19.43
CA LEU A 152 14.32 4.55 19.26
C LEU A 152 15.60 3.71 19.37
N ALA A 153 16.77 4.34 19.24
CA ALA A 153 18.07 3.69 19.46
C ALA A 153 18.51 3.70 20.93
N ASN A 154 17.80 4.42 21.82
CA ASN A 154 18.14 4.48 23.24
C ASN A 154 17.92 3.10 23.88
N PRO A 155 18.89 2.55 24.64
CA PRO A 155 18.76 1.25 25.31
C PRO A 155 17.59 1.13 26.28
N ILE A 156 16.97 2.25 26.70
CA ILE A 156 15.77 2.22 27.53
C ILE A 156 14.59 1.51 26.85
N TYR A 157 14.59 1.45 25.51
CA TYR A 157 13.60 0.73 24.70
C TYR A 157 13.97 -0.71 24.37
N LYS A 158 14.93 -1.30 25.09
CA LYS A 158 15.35 -2.69 24.89
C LYS A 158 14.16 -3.64 24.89
N ASP A 159 14.01 -4.41 23.80
CA ASP A 159 12.90 -5.35 23.55
C ASP A 159 11.49 -4.70 23.48
N GLU A 160 11.43 -3.38 23.25
CA GLU A 160 10.17 -2.61 23.17
C GLU A 160 9.92 -1.99 21.81
N VAL A 161 10.74 -2.24 20.81
CA VAL A 161 10.56 -1.67 19.48
C VAL A 161 10.14 -2.75 18.50
N GLN A 162 9.20 -2.42 17.61
CA GLN A 162 8.93 -3.18 16.39
C GLN A 162 8.96 -2.28 15.17
N MET A 163 9.57 -2.77 14.11
CA MET A 163 9.52 -2.25 12.75
C MET A 163 9.33 -3.44 11.81
N ALA A 164 8.55 -3.30 10.75
CA ALA A 164 8.40 -4.39 9.81
C ALA A 164 9.76 -4.75 9.14
N ASN A 165 9.86 -5.96 8.58
CA ASN A 165 11.06 -6.38 7.84
C ASN A 165 11.16 -5.58 6.52
N PRO A 166 12.24 -4.84 6.26
CA PRO A 166 12.38 -3.99 5.08
C PRO A 166 12.36 -4.74 3.73
N ASN A 167 12.75 -6.01 3.72
CA ASN A 167 12.66 -6.84 2.51
C ASN A 167 11.21 -7.18 2.14
N ALA A 168 10.33 -7.30 3.14
CA ALA A 168 8.92 -7.65 2.94
C ALA A 168 8.02 -6.41 2.86
N SER A 169 8.33 -5.35 3.61
CA SER A 169 7.46 -4.19 3.84
C SER A 169 7.95 -2.93 3.14
N GLY A 170 7.06 -2.30 2.36
CA GLY A 170 7.31 -0.97 1.82
C GLY A 170 7.43 0.10 2.91
N THR A 171 6.64 0.01 3.99
CA THR A 171 6.73 0.91 5.16
C THR A 171 8.13 0.91 5.78
N ALA A 172 8.68 -0.27 6.00
CA ALA A 172 10.00 -0.40 6.60
C ALA A 172 11.12 0.05 5.66
N TYR A 173 10.99 -0.20 4.35
CA TYR A 173 11.92 0.37 3.37
C TYR A 173 11.84 1.90 3.35
N ALA A 174 10.63 2.48 3.31
CA ALA A 174 10.45 3.93 3.37
C ALA A 174 11.04 4.53 4.66
N THR A 175 11.04 3.77 5.78
CA THR A 175 11.72 4.18 7.02
C THR A 175 13.23 4.28 6.84
N ILE A 176 13.87 3.26 6.22
CA ILE A 176 15.31 3.31 5.91
C ILE A 176 15.61 4.52 5.01
N ALA A 177 14.87 4.69 3.92
CA ALA A 177 15.04 5.80 3.00
C ALA A 177 14.82 7.16 3.66
N THR A 178 13.84 7.27 4.57
CA THR A 178 13.60 8.47 5.38
C THR A 178 14.80 8.80 6.26
N PHE A 179 15.35 7.83 6.97
CA PHE A 179 16.50 8.04 7.85
C PHE A 179 17.73 8.45 7.06
N VAL A 180 17.99 7.82 5.91
CA VAL A 180 19.11 8.21 5.03
C VAL A 180 18.97 9.65 4.56
N GLN A 181 17.76 10.11 4.25
CA GLN A 181 17.51 11.49 3.80
C GLN A 181 17.60 12.52 4.94
N ILE A 182 17.21 12.15 6.16
CA ILE A 182 17.27 13.06 7.32
C ILE A 182 18.68 13.15 7.89
N PHE A 183 19.36 12.02 8.09
CA PHE A 183 20.59 11.94 8.88
C PHE A 183 21.87 11.78 8.04
N GLY A 184 21.71 11.48 6.73
CA GLY A 184 22.79 10.92 5.93
C GLY A 184 23.00 9.43 6.19
N GLU A 185 23.60 8.71 5.23
CA GLU A 185 23.59 7.24 5.24
C GLU A 185 24.28 6.63 6.47
N ASP A 186 25.47 7.12 6.84
CA ASP A 186 26.24 6.54 7.95
C ASP A 186 25.49 6.66 9.28
N LYS A 187 24.99 7.86 9.60
CA LYS A 187 24.21 8.10 10.83
C LYS A 187 22.87 7.33 10.82
N ALA A 188 22.23 7.24 9.66
CA ALA A 188 20.99 6.46 9.53
C ALA A 188 21.22 4.99 9.85
N PHE A 189 22.31 4.39 9.37
CA PHE A 189 22.62 2.99 9.65
C PHE A 189 23.09 2.78 11.08
N GLU A 190 23.79 3.73 11.71
CA GLU A 190 24.06 3.66 13.16
C GLU A 190 22.76 3.72 13.98
N LEU A 191 21.83 4.60 13.63
CA LEU A 191 20.50 4.64 14.27
C LEU A 191 19.75 3.32 14.09
N LEU A 192 19.74 2.76 12.89
CA LEU A 192 19.10 1.47 12.61
C LEU A 192 19.73 0.31 13.39
N LYS A 193 21.05 0.29 13.60
CA LYS A 193 21.74 -0.68 14.46
C LYS A 193 21.31 -0.54 15.94
N GLY A 194 21.19 0.71 16.43
CA GLY A 194 20.68 0.98 17.78
C GLY A 194 19.24 0.49 17.95
N MET A 195 18.36 0.79 16.98
CA MET A 195 16.99 0.31 16.96
C MET A 195 16.91 -1.21 16.87
N HIS A 196 17.78 -1.85 16.07
CA HIS A 196 17.82 -3.31 15.96
C HIS A 196 18.08 -3.98 17.30
N LYS A 197 18.98 -3.44 18.12
CA LYS A 197 19.26 -3.94 19.48
C LYS A 197 18.05 -3.84 20.41
N ASN A 198 17.14 -2.90 20.15
CA ASN A 198 15.91 -2.68 20.90
C ASN A 198 14.69 -3.42 20.31
N THR A 199 14.85 -4.03 19.14
CA THR A 199 13.75 -4.63 18.39
C THR A 199 13.51 -6.06 18.87
N ASN A 200 12.30 -6.37 19.31
CA ASN A 200 11.89 -7.71 19.70
C ASN A 200 11.40 -8.55 18.52
N ASN A 201 10.80 -7.93 17.49
CA ASN A 201 10.30 -8.65 16.32
C ASN A 201 10.27 -7.76 15.06
N TYR A 202 10.35 -8.41 13.89
CA TYR A 202 10.20 -7.79 12.57
C TYR A 202 8.99 -8.41 11.84
N PRO A 203 7.76 -7.89 12.01
CA PRO A 203 6.60 -8.38 11.29
C PRO A 203 6.75 -8.17 9.77
N ARG A 204 5.98 -8.91 8.96
CA ARG A 204 6.08 -8.88 7.50
C ARG A 204 5.46 -7.62 6.86
N SER A 205 4.58 -6.91 7.57
CA SER A 205 3.87 -5.73 7.06
C SER A 205 3.96 -4.55 8.02
N GLY A 206 3.90 -3.32 7.49
CA GLY A 206 3.93 -2.08 8.28
C GLY A 206 2.87 -2.06 9.40
N PRO A 207 1.58 -2.31 9.09
CA PRO A 207 0.53 -2.39 10.13
C PRO A 207 0.76 -3.47 11.18
N GLY A 208 1.64 -4.46 10.93
CA GLY A 208 1.98 -5.50 11.89
C GLY A 208 2.61 -4.94 13.17
N ALA A 209 3.49 -3.96 13.05
CA ALA A 209 4.15 -3.32 14.19
C ALA A 209 3.16 -2.57 15.09
N VAL A 210 2.27 -1.74 14.52
CA VAL A 210 1.29 -1.01 15.33
C VAL A 210 0.22 -1.92 15.93
N ARG A 211 -0.15 -3.01 15.28
CA ARG A 211 -1.03 -4.03 15.88
C ARG A 211 -0.40 -4.71 17.08
N ALA A 212 0.90 -4.96 17.05
CA ALA A 212 1.62 -5.48 18.21
C ALA A 212 1.61 -4.47 19.37
N VAL A 213 1.79 -3.18 19.08
CA VAL A 213 1.62 -2.08 20.06
C VAL A 213 0.21 -2.07 20.64
N ALA A 214 -0.82 -2.16 19.79
CA ALA A 214 -2.23 -2.18 20.19
C ALA A 214 -2.56 -3.34 21.14
N ARG A 215 -2.02 -4.53 20.86
CA ARG A 215 -2.21 -5.73 21.70
C ARG A 215 -1.30 -5.79 22.93
N GLY A 216 -0.41 -4.82 23.12
CA GLY A 216 0.51 -4.79 24.26
C GLY A 216 1.68 -5.78 24.16
N GLU A 217 2.00 -6.25 22.97
CA GLU A 217 3.14 -7.17 22.70
C GLU A 217 4.48 -6.42 22.64
N THR A 218 4.43 -5.10 22.45
CA THR A 218 5.58 -4.18 22.39
C THR A 218 5.15 -2.78 22.79
N GLY A 219 6.07 -1.98 23.32
CA GLY A 219 5.81 -0.62 23.73
C GLY A 219 5.74 0.38 22.59
N VAL A 220 6.52 0.16 21.52
CA VAL A 220 6.72 1.13 20.44
C VAL A 220 6.74 0.43 19.07
N GLY A 221 6.15 1.06 18.07
CA GLY A 221 6.12 0.57 16.68
C GLY A 221 6.40 1.68 15.68
N VAL A 222 7.20 1.37 14.66
CA VAL A 222 7.38 2.22 13.49
C VAL A 222 6.31 1.85 12.45
N THR A 223 5.52 2.83 12.04
CA THR A 223 4.38 2.61 11.13
C THR A 223 4.03 3.91 10.39
N PHE A 224 3.08 3.86 9.46
CA PHE A 224 2.43 5.08 9.00
C PHE A 224 1.43 5.59 10.06
N LEU A 225 1.32 6.89 10.23
CA LEU A 225 0.45 7.51 11.24
C LEU A 225 -1.02 7.10 11.08
N HIS A 226 -1.47 6.94 9.85
CA HIS A 226 -2.84 6.50 9.55
C HIS A 226 -3.14 5.08 10.08
N ASP A 227 -2.17 4.16 10.10
CA ASP A 227 -2.34 2.84 10.69
C ASP A 227 -2.51 2.95 12.22
N GLY A 228 -1.76 3.86 12.86
CA GLY A 228 -1.94 4.17 14.28
C GLY A 228 -3.33 4.73 14.59
N MET A 229 -3.83 5.63 13.74
CA MET A 229 -5.20 6.16 13.87
C MET A 229 -6.26 5.07 13.74
N THR A 230 -6.04 4.07 12.89
CA THR A 230 -6.94 2.91 12.77
C THR A 230 -7.05 2.15 14.09
N GLU A 231 -5.93 1.89 14.77
CA GLU A 231 -5.95 1.19 16.05
C GLU A 231 -6.57 2.05 17.17
N ILE A 232 -6.32 3.36 17.16
CA ILE A 232 -7.00 4.32 18.09
C ILE A 232 -8.52 4.30 17.89
N ALA A 233 -8.97 4.36 16.63
CA ALA A 233 -10.41 4.33 16.28
C ALA A 233 -11.09 2.99 16.61
N ASN A 234 -10.30 1.91 16.73
CA ASN A 234 -10.74 0.60 17.18
C ASN A 234 -10.73 0.47 18.74
N GLY A 235 -10.37 1.52 19.45
CA GLY A 235 -10.42 1.58 20.92
C GLY A 235 -9.18 1.05 21.64
N PHE A 236 -8.08 0.80 20.92
CA PHE A 236 -6.83 0.36 21.53
C PHE A 236 -6.05 1.53 22.18
N PRO A 237 -5.30 1.27 23.25
CA PRO A 237 -4.48 2.28 23.96
C PRO A 237 -3.21 2.61 23.16
N VAL A 238 -3.39 3.18 21.98
CA VAL A 238 -2.31 3.60 21.09
C VAL A 238 -2.27 5.13 21.03
N LYS A 239 -1.06 5.67 21.01
CA LYS A 239 -0.78 7.07 20.67
C LYS A 239 0.18 7.12 19.49
N ILE A 240 0.08 8.19 18.69
CA ILE A 240 0.97 8.43 17.54
C ILE A 240 1.85 9.65 17.79
N VAL A 241 3.04 9.64 17.20
CA VAL A 241 4.02 10.72 17.27
C VAL A 241 4.53 11.05 15.89
N VAL A 242 4.49 12.33 15.53
CA VAL A 242 5.27 12.88 14.43
C VAL A 242 6.68 13.13 14.96
N PRO A 243 7.72 12.48 14.45
CA PRO A 243 9.07 12.63 14.97
C PRO A 243 9.63 14.04 14.82
N CYS A 244 10.36 14.49 15.82
CA CYS A 244 10.86 15.87 15.93
C CYS A 244 11.81 16.30 14.79
N GLU A 245 12.55 15.36 14.20
CA GLU A 245 13.44 15.63 13.06
C GLU A 245 12.66 15.91 11.77
N GLY A 246 11.40 15.55 11.73
CA GLY A 246 10.58 15.47 10.54
C GLY A 246 10.47 14.03 10.07
N THR A 247 9.72 13.80 8.99
CA THR A 247 9.44 12.44 8.54
C THR A 247 9.22 12.34 7.04
N GLY A 248 9.42 11.13 6.51
CA GLY A 248 9.00 10.77 5.16
C GLY A 248 7.51 10.47 5.06
N TYR A 249 7.08 10.26 3.85
CA TYR A 249 5.69 9.92 3.55
C TYR A 249 5.65 8.96 2.37
N GLU A 250 4.51 8.30 2.20
CA GLU A 250 4.26 7.47 1.03
C GLU A 250 3.26 8.12 0.07
N VAL A 251 3.37 7.75 -1.18
CA VAL A 251 2.29 7.82 -2.17
C VAL A 251 1.88 6.39 -2.45
N GLY A 252 0.89 5.89 -1.69
CA GLY A 252 0.37 4.54 -1.89
C GLY A 252 -0.16 4.40 -3.30
N SER A 253 0.25 3.34 -4.01
CA SER A 253 0.15 3.32 -5.47
C SER A 253 -0.61 2.11 -6.02
N MET A 254 -0.97 2.20 -7.31
CA MET A 254 -1.59 1.11 -8.06
C MET A 254 -0.93 0.98 -9.42
N SER A 255 -0.81 -0.26 -9.91
CA SER A 255 -0.22 -0.58 -11.22
C SER A 255 -0.98 -1.70 -11.92
N ILE A 256 -1.07 -1.61 -13.25
CA ILE A 256 -1.46 -2.75 -14.09
C ILE A 256 -0.20 -3.54 -14.40
N ILE A 257 -0.25 -4.85 -14.31
CA ILE A 257 0.92 -5.71 -14.53
C ILE A 257 1.18 -5.89 -16.03
N LYS A 258 2.44 -5.79 -16.43
CA LYS A 258 2.85 -6.01 -17.83
C LYS A 258 2.52 -7.42 -18.26
N GLY A 259 1.78 -7.55 -19.37
CA GLY A 259 1.31 -8.83 -19.86
C GLY A 259 0.12 -9.42 -19.09
N ALA A 260 -0.63 -8.58 -18.35
CA ALA A 260 -1.89 -8.94 -17.69
C ALA A 260 -2.82 -9.66 -18.67
N LYS A 261 -3.35 -10.82 -18.26
CA LYS A 261 -4.22 -11.66 -19.12
C LYS A 261 -5.59 -11.03 -19.34
N ASN A 262 -6.02 -10.19 -18.39
CA ASN A 262 -7.33 -9.54 -18.39
C ASN A 262 -7.17 -8.01 -18.48
N LEU A 263 -6.35 -7.54 -19.46
CA LEU A 263 -5.93 -6.13 -19.55
C LEU A 263 -7.09 -5.14 -19.58
N ASP A 264 -8.17 -5.41 -20.34
CA ASP A 264 -9.30 -4.50 -20.42
C ASP A 264 -10.07 -4.39 -19.10
N ASN A 265 -10.20 -5.51 -18.38
CA ASN A 265 -10.78 -5.48 -17.04
C ASN A 265 -9.86 -4.82 -16.01
N ALA A 266 -8.53 -4.98 -16.18
CA ALA A 266 -7.54 -4.29 -15.36
C ALA A 266 -7.62 -2.77 -15.52
N LYS A 267 -7.78 -2.27 -16.76
CA LYS A 267 -8.00 -0.83 -17.03
C LYS A 267 -9.31 -0.33 -16.43
N LYS A 268 -10.40 -1.10 -16.54
CA LYS A 268 -11.69 -0.75 -15.92
C LYS A 268 -11.57 -0.66 -14.39
N PHE A 269 -10.90 -1.63 -13.76
CA PHE A 269 -10.64 -1.59 -12.33
C PHE A 269 -9.77 -0.39 -11.94
N TYR A 270 -8.74 -0.10 -12.73
CA TYR A 270 -7.82 1.01 -12.49
C TYR A 270 -8.54 2.36 -12.48
N ASP A 271 -9.37 2.63 -13.48
CA ASP A 271 -10.15 3.88 -13.53
C ASP A 271 -11.20 3.93 -12.42
N TRP A 272 -11.91 2.83 -12.18
CA TRP A 272 -12.90 2.72 -11.12
C TRP A 272 -12.29 2.93 -9.73
N ALA A 273 -11.12 2.36 -9.47
CA ALA A 273 -10.42 2.49 -8.17
C ALA A 273 -9.96 3.92 -7.87
N LEU A 274 -9.82 4.78 -8.88
CA LEU A 274 -9.52 6.21 -8.74
C LEU A 274 -10.78 7.08 -8.66
N ALA A 275 -11.96 6.53 -8.93
CA ALA A 275 -13.22 7.25 -8.85
C ALA A 275 -13.65 7.48 -7.38
N PRO A 276 -14.47 8.52 -7.11
CA PRO A 276 -14.89 8.86 -5.75
C PRO A 276 -15.55 7.72 -4.99
N VAL A 277 -16.33 6.88 -5.68
CA VAL A 277 -17.04 5.74 -5.08
C VAL A 277 -16.07 4.73 -4.46
N ALA A 278 -14.97 4.42 -5.13
CA ALA A 278 -13.95 3.50 -4.65
C ALA A 278 -13.04 4.15 -3.58
N GLN A 279 -12.68 5.41 -3.80
CA GLN A 279 -11.77 6.15 -2.92
C GLN A 279 -12.33 6.37 -1.50
N LYS A 280 -13.66 6.38 -1.33
CA LYS A 280 -14.32 6.51 -0.02
C LYS A 280 -14.26 5.23 0.82
N ILE A 281 -14.13 4.06 0.20
CA ILE A 281 -14.25 2.75 0.88
C ILE A 281 -13.25 2.62 2.03
N GLY A 282 -12.01 3.09 1.84
CA GLY A 282 -10.99 3.06 2.90
C GLY A 282 -11.44 3.84 4.15
N GLY A 283 -11.90 5.08 3.97
CA GLY A 283 -12.39 5.92 5.07
C GLY A 283 -13.61 5.35 5.77
N ASP A 284 -14.55 4.78 5.03
CA ASP A 284 -15.75 4.14 5.58
C ASP A 284 -15.41 2.92 6.48
N LEU A 285 -14.23 2.33 6.27
CA LEU A 285 -13.66 1.24 7.07
C LEU A 285 -12.66 1.70 8.13
N LYS A 286 -12.67 2.98 8.49
CA LYS A 286 -11.73 3.58 9.47
C LYS A 286 -10.25 3.44 9.08
N ASN A 287 -9.96 3.48 7.79
CA ASN A 287 -8.59 3.65 7.31
C ASN A 287 -8.38 5.15 7.04
N PHE A 288 -7.32 5.71 7.59
CA PHE A 288 -7.10 7.16 7.69
C PHE A 288 -6.08 7.69 6.68
N GLN A 289 -5.89 6.99 5.58
CA GLN A 289 -5.11 7.48 4.43
C GLN A 289 -5.85 8.65 3.75
N VAL A 290 -5.10 9.61 3.23
CA VAL A 290 -5.66 10.71 2.43
C VAL A 290 -5.89 10.24 1.00
N PRO A 291 -7.13 10.21 0.48
CA PRO A 291 -7.44 9.73 -0.86
C PRO A 291 -6.81 10.59 -1.96
N SER A 292 -6.51 10.00 -3.11
CA SER A 292 -5.95 10.75 -4.25
C SER A 292 -6.98 11.57 -5.02
N ASN A 293 -8.25 11.22 -5.00
CA ASN A 293 -9.31 11.95 -5.71
C ASN A 293 -9.71 13.20 -4.92
N ARG A 294 -9.57 14.38 -5.53
CA ARG A 294 -9.83 15.69 -4.89
C ARG A 294 -11.25 15.87 -4.38
N SER A 295 -12.22 15.15 -4.92
CA SER A 295 -13.62 15.22 -4.49
C SER A 295 -13.92 14.39 -3.23
N VAL A 296 -12.96 13.58 -2.78
CA VAL A 296 -13.10 12.73 -1.60
C VAL A 296 -12.29 13.33 -0.45
N PRO A 297 -12.93 13.85 0.59
CA PRO A 297 -12.21 14.42 1.73
C PRO A 297 -11.45 13.33 2.48
N ALA A 298 -10.36 13.73 3.13
CA ALA A 298 -9.69 12.86 4.09
C ALA A 298 -10.68 12.43 5.19
N PRO A 299 -10.61 11.18 5.68
CA PRO A 299 -11.48 10.72 6.75
C PRO A 299 -11.33 11.60 8.00
N PRO A 300 -12.43 11.88 8.73
CA PRO A 300 -12.35 12.62 10.00
C PRO A 300 -11.35 11.97 10.96
N GLY A 301 -10.39 12.75 11.44
CA GLY A 301 -9.30 12.26 12.29
C GLY A 301 -8.05 11.78 11.53
N ALA A 302 -8.05 11.80 10.20
CA ALA A 302 -6.84 11.53 9.44
C ALA A 302 -5.72 12.54 9.80
N PRO A 303 -4.45 12.11 9.87
CA PRO A 303 -3.33 13.02 10.05
C PRO A 303 -3.32 14.07 8.93
N LYS A 304 -3.28 15.34 9.32
CA LYS A 304 -3.24 16.46 8.38
C LYS A 304 -1.83 16.63 7.84
N MET A 305 -1.62 16.26 6.59
CA MET A 305 -0.30 16.24 5.97
C MET A 305 0.38 17.62 5.97
N GLU A 306 -0.40 18.70 5.88
CA GLU A 306 0.06 20.10 5.93
C GLU A 306 0.56 20.56 7.31
N GLU A 307 0.16 19.88 8.38
CA GLU A 307 0.61 20.14 9.76
C GLU A 307 1.85 19.31 10.14
N ILE A 308 2.29 18.38 9.28
CA ILE A 308 3.40 17.47 9.53
C ILE A 308 4.68 18.04 8.88
N LYS A 309 5.78 18.02 9.62
CA LYS A 309 7.11 18.36 9.09
C LYS A 309 7.60 17.24 8.17
N LEU A 310 7.11 17.26 6.91
CA LEU A 310 7.55 16.31 5.88
C LEU A 310 8.90 16.71 5.32
N ILE A 311 9.75 15.70 5.02
CA ILE A 311 10.94 15.91 4.20
C ILE A 311 10.56 16.02 2.72
N ASN A 312 11.41 16.63 1.91
CA ASN A 312 11.30 16.53 0.46
C ASN A 312 11.79 15.14 0.02
N TYR A 313 10.88 14.14 0.11
CA TYR A 313 11.23 12.75 -0.16
C TYR A 313 11.57 12.54 -1.65
N ASP A 314 12.77 12.07 -1.92
CA ASP A 314 13.27 11.82 -3.29
C ASP A 314 12.77 10.45 -3.81
N PHE A 315 11.54 10.43 -4.31
CA PHE A 315 10.94 9.24 -4.92
C PHE A 315 11.70 8.75 -6.16
N ALA A 316 12.39 9.64 -6.89
CA ALA A 316 13.18 9.24 -8.06
C ALA A 316 14.35 8.37 -7.66
N LYS A 317 15.08 8.76 -6.64
CA LYS A 317 16.22 8.00 -6.12
C LYS A 317 15.78 6.75 -5.36
N TYR A 318 14.95 6.92 -4.34
CA TYR A 318 14.62 5.83 -3.40
C TYR A 318 13.56 4.85 -3.95
N GLY A 319 12.79 5.24 -4.96
CA GLY A 319 11.94 4.36 -5.74
C GLY A 319 12.68 3.61 -6.86
N SER A 320 13.97 3.89 -7.11
CA SER A 320 14.74 3.17 -8.11
C SER A 320 15.11 1.75 -7.68
N ALA A 321 15.18 0.83 -8.64
CA ALA A 321 15.50 -0.56 -8.38
C ALA A 321 16.92 -0.73 -7.81
N SER A 322 17.88 0.03 -8.31
CA SER A 322 19.26 -0.02 -7.88
C SER A 322 19.45 0.46 -6.44
N GLU A 323 18.88 1.62 -6.09
CA GLU A 323 19.01 2.18 -4.74
C GLU A 323 18.27 1.34 -3.70
N ARG A 324 17.06 0.88 -4.03
CA ARG A 324 16.33 -0.03 -3.15
C ARG A 324 17.12 -1.31 -2.87
N LYS A 325 17.66 -1.95 -3.91
CA LYS A 325 18.49 -3.15 -3.76
C LYS A 325 19.70 -2.87 -2.87
N ARG A 326 20.42 -1.80 -3.14
CA ARG A 326 21.61 -1.41 -2.39
C ARG A 326 21.34 -1.20 -0.90
N LEU A 327 20.28 -0.47 -0.57
CA LEU A 327 19.91 -0.20 0.83
C LEU A 327 19.42 -1.45 1.55
N LEU A 328 18.67 -2.34 0.87
CA LEU A 328 18.24 -3.61 1.47
C LEU A 328 19.42 -4.56 1.71
N GLU A 329 20.35 -4.68 0.76
CA GLU A 329 21.58 -5.47 0.94
C GLU A 329 22.44 -4.92 2.09
N LYS A 330 22.53 -3.59 2.21
CA LYS A 330 23.23 -2.94 3.33
C LYS A 330 22.51 -3.19 4.66
N TRP A 331 21.18 -3.12 4.68
CA TRP A 331 20.39 -3.48 5.86
C TRP A 331 20.66 -4.92 6.30
N ASP A 332 20.60 -5.88 5.39
CA ASP A 332 20.79 -7.30 5.71
C ASP A 332 22.18 -7.55 6.28
N ARG A 333 23.21 -6.95 5.67
CA ARG A 333 24.62 -7.15 6.08
C ARG A 333 24.98 -6.38 7.34
N ASP A 334 24.61 -5.10 7.45
CA ASP A 334 25.17 -4.19 8.45
C ASP A 334 24.27 -4.04 9.69
N VAL A 335 22.98 -4.43 9.60
CA VAL A 335 22.01 -4.28 10.67
C VAL A 335 21.40 -5.62 11.06
N TYR A 336 20.75 -6.32 10.12
CA TYR A 336 19.98 -7.52 10.45
C TYR A 336 20.85 -8.71 10.86
N ALA A 337 22.07 -8.80 10.32
CA ALA A 337 23.03 -9.87 10.65
C ALA A 337 23.71 -9.73 12.01
N ILE A 338 23.62 -8.56 12.68
CA ILE A 338 24.25 -8.39 13.99
C ILE A 338 23.36 -8.95 15.11
N PRO A 339 23.92 -9.40 16.24
CA PRO A 339 23.13 -9.81 17.41
C PRO A 339 22.33 -8.65 17.99
N ARG A 340 21.11 -8.97 18.45
CA ARG A 340 20.23 -8.05 19.17
C ARG A 340 20.59 -7.92 20.63
#